data_922bdae15d3b44ed2f6a54b90eb2c26d
#
_entry.id   922bdae15d3b44ed2f6a54b90eb2c26d
#
_cell.length_a   1.000
_cell.length_b   1.000
_cell.length_c   1.000
_cell.angle_alpha   90.00
_cell.angle_beta   90.00
_cell.angle_gamma   90.00
#
_symmetry.space_group_name_H-M   'P 1'
#
loop_
_entity.id
_entity.type
_entity.pdbx_description
1 polymer ?
#
loop_
_entity_poly.entity_id
_entity_poly.type
_entity_poly.pdbx_seq_one_letter_code
_entity_poly.pdbx_strand_id
1 'polypeptide(L)'
;RLIDRKEDGTDVNTCCEGQGTRLFGALPEFIYTQADDGVYVDLFAASSFAWEQDGTPMKLTMQTEFPYSRPGAGSTLINPRLNERLEYPYPTDIQIEVSARKKTPCKIRLRIPWWCNCNAVILVNGERVAWGKPGSYVTLDRKWSDKDKIQFSLPMAFRLTLYKGSEPDFKGKNAYAIE
;
A
#
# COMPACT_ATOMS: atom_id res chain seq x y z
N ARG A 1 18.96 5.29 -12.36
CA ARG A 1 20.36 4.85 -12.19
C ARG A 1 20.79 5.36 -10.83
N LEU A 2 20.88 4.47 -9.84
CA LEU A 2 21.24 4.83 -8.46
C LEU A 2 22.74 5.04 -8.25
N ILE A 3 23.56 4.69 -9.23
CA ILE A 3 25.01 4.79 -9.14
C ILE A 3 25.50 5.36 -10.46
N ASP A 4 25.95 6.59 -10.44
CA ASP A 4 26.69 7.18 -11.55
C ASP A 4 28.18 7.07 -11.22
N ARG A 5 28.90 6.23 -11.95
CA ARG A 5 30.36 6.22 -11.88
C ARG A 5 30.85 7.54 -12.46
N LYS A 6 31.55 8.30 -11.64
CA LYS A 6 32.34 9.42 -12.18
C LYS A 6 33.39 8.84 -13.09
N GLU A 7 33.53 9.44 -14.25
CA GLU A 7 34.50 9.02 -15.30
C GLU A 7 35.97 9.07 -14.85
N ASP A 8 36.24 9.69 -13.71
CA ASP A 8 37.59 9.84 -13.14
C ASP A 8 38.05 8.64 -12.28
N GLY A 9 37.23 7.59 -12.17
CA GLY A 9 37.59 6.36 -11.44
C GLY A 9 37.62 6.51 -9.92
N THR A 10 37.22 7.64 -9.37
CA THR A 10 37.07 7.77 -7.92
C THR A 10 35.78 7.12 -7.49
N ASP A 11 35.89 6.00 -6.78
CA ASP A 11 34.77 5.40 -6.03
C ASP A 11 34.38 6.36 -4.92
N VAL A 12 33.45 7.26 -5.21
CA VAL A 12 32.90 8.13 -4.19
C VAL A 12 31.73 7.39 -3.55
N ASN A 13 31.97 6.68 -2.46
CA ASN A 13 30.94 6.29 -1.52
C ASN A 13 30.32 7.56 -0.97
N THR A 14 29.29 8.05 -1.65
CA THR A 14 28.56 9.21 -1.17
C THR A 14 27.65 8.78 -0.03
N CYS A 15 27.46 9.70 0.95
CA CYS A 15 26.50 9.47 2.04
C CYS A 15 25.11 9.10 1.52
N CYS A 16 24.73 9.55 0.31
CA CYS A 16 23.46 9.23 -0.34
C CYS A 16 23.31 7.75 -0.70
N GLU A 17 24.37 7.10 -1.18
CA GLU A 17 24.37 5.67 -1.50
C GLU A 17 24.21 4.82 -0.23
N GLY A 18 24.97 5.15 0.81
CA GLY A 18 24.87 4.49 2.11
C GLY A 18 23.50 4.67 2.76
N GLN A 19 22.92 5.87 2.69
CA GLN A 19 21.59 6.14 3.24
C GLN A 19 20.49 5.45 2.43
N GLY A 20 20.61 5.41 1.10
CA GLY A 20 19.67 4.66 0.25
C GLY A 20 19.65 3.17 0.60
N THR A 21 20.80 2.54 0.75
CA THR A 21 20.91 1.13 1.14
C THR A 21 20.32 0.88 2.53
N ARG A 22 20.58 1.76 3.50
CA ARG A 22 19.99 1.67 4.85
C ARG A 22 18.48 1.80 4.82
N LEU A 23 17.93 2.72 4.03
CA LEU A 23 16.50 2.89 3.90
C LEU A 23 15.83 1.61 3.40
N PHE A 24 16.36 1.00 2.34
CA PHE A 24 15.81 -0.26 1.82
C PHE A 24 15.90 -1.40 2.84
N GLY A 25 16.99 -1.49 3.61
CA GLY A 25 17.13 -2.46 4.69
C GLY A 25 16.15 -2.25 5.84
N ALA A 26 15.75 -1.01 6.10
CA ALA A 26 14.82 -0.66 7.18
C ALA A 26 13.35 -0.73 6.76
N LEU A 27 13.01 -0.79 5.46
CA LEU A 27 11.62 -0.83 5.00
C LEU A 27 10.73 -1.88 5.70
N PRO A 28 11.20 -3.10 6.00
CA PRO A 28 10.40 -4.08 6.72
C PRO A 28 9.91 -3.61 8.10
N GLU A 29 10.65 -2.72 8.77
CA GLU A 29 10.30 -2.19 10.09
C GLU A 29 9.08 -1.26 10.04
N PHE A 30 8.75 -0.75 8.84
CA PHE A 30 7.62 0.16 8.63
C PHE A 30 6.36 -0.51 8.05
N ILE A 31 6.36 -1.85 7.90
CA ILE A 31 5.18 -2.56 7.37
C ILE A 31 4.07 -2.61 8.42
N TYR A 32 4.44 -2.82 9.68
CA TYR A 32 3.51 -2.93 10.79
C TYR A 32 3.94 -2.05 11.95
N THR A 33 2.96 -1.44 12.61
CA THR A 33 3.15 -0.70 13.86
C THR A 33 2.23 -1.26 14.92
N GLN A 34 2.78 -1.70 16.05
CA GLN A 34 1.99 -2.19 17.17
C GLN A 34 1.47 -1.04 18.03
N ALA A 35 0.24 -1.17 18.51
CA ALA A 35 -0.39 -0.31 19.50
C ALA A 35 -0.99 -1.18 20.61
N ASP A 36 -1.34 -0.55 21.77
CA ASP A 36 -1.90 -1.26 22.91
C ASP A 36 -3.20 -2.01 22.56
N ASP A 37 -4.02 -1.44 21.67
CA ASP A 37 -5.32 -1.98 21.28
C ASP A 37 -5.32 -2.71 19.93
N GLY A 38 -4.13 -3.00 19.37
CA GLY A 38 -4.02 -3.73 18.10
C GLY A 38 -2.83 -3.35 17.24
N VAL A 39 -3.00 -3.36 15.92
CA VAL A 39 -1.91 -3.19 14.95
C VAL A 39 -2.33 -2.29 13.79
N TYR A 40 -1.37 -1.51 13.30
CA TYR A 40 -1.44 -0.78 12.03
C TYR A 40 -0.74 -1.58 10.94
N VAL A 41 -1.31 -1.59 9.77
CA VAL A 41 -0.70 -2.11 8.53
C VAL A 41 -0.42 -0.90 7.65
N ASP A 42 0.84 -0.49 7.58
CA ASP A 42 1.26 0.78 7.00
C ASP A 42 1.80 0.64 5.57
N LEU A 43 2.46 -0.49 5.28
CA LEU A 43 2.95 -0.82 3.95
C LEU A 43 2.45 -2.20 3.53
N PHE A 44 2.36 -2.41 2.20
CA PHE A 44 1.83 -3.64 1.65
C PHE A 44 2.91 -4.39 0.87
N ALA A 45 3.48 -5.38 1.54
CA ALA A 45 4.45 -6.32 0.98
C ALA A 45 4.21 -7.71 1.58
N ALA A 46 4.44 -8.76 0.81
CA ALA A 46 4.33 -10.12 1.31
C ALA A 46 5.20 -10.32 2.55
N SER A 47 4.57 -10.54 3.70
CA SER A 47 5.22 -10.53 5.01
C SER A 47 4.37 -11.19 6.09
N SER A 48 4.94 -11.34 7.27
CA SER A 48 4.17 -11.74 8.45
C SER A 48 4.61 -10.96 9.68
N PHE A 49 3.67 -10.72 10.58
CA PHE A 49 3.89 -10.02 11.84
C PHE A 49 3.20 -10.78 12.98
N ALA A 50 3.95 -11.06 14.04
CA ALA A 50 3.44 -11.74 15.22
C ALA A 50 3.55 -10.81 16.43
N TRP A 51 2.49 -10.76 17.23
CA TRP A 51 2.44 -9.98 18.46
C TRP A 51 1.57 -10.70 19.51
N GLU A 52 1.50 -10.14 20.68
CA GLU A 52 0.62 -10.60 21.76
C GLU A 52 -0.46 -9.55 22.00
N GLN A 53 -1.73 -9.97 21.98
CA GLN A 53 -2.88 -9.13 22.29
C GLN A 53 -3.62 -9.69 23.50
N ASP A 54 -3.64 -8.97 24.62
CA ASP A 54 -4.29 -9.39 25.86
C ASP A 54 -3.90 -10.84 26.29
N GLY A 55 -2.60 -11.14 26.28
CA GLY A 55 -2.07 -12.46 26.58
C GLY A 55 -2.39 -13.55 25.55
N THR A 56 -2.82 -13.18 24.35
CA THR A 56 -3.10 -14.12 23.25
C THR A 56 -2.13 -13.89 22.11
N PRO A 57 -1.36 -14.92 21.73
CA PRO A 57 -0.54 -14.84 20.52
C PRO A 57 -1.41 -14.64 19.27
N MET A 58 -1.08 -13.60 18.52
CA MET A 58 -1.71 -13.24 17.25
C MET A 58 -0.66 -13.18 16.15
N LYS A 59 -1.08 -13.43 14.92
CA LYS A 59 -0.21 -13.26 13.75
C LYS A 59 -1.04 -12.77 12.56
N LEU A 60 -0.49 -11.84 11.81
CA LEU A 60 -0.92 -11.49 10.45
C LEU A 60 0.02 -12.12 9.43
N THR A 61 -0.54 -12.68 8.37
CA THR A 61 0.22 -13.12 7.21
C THR A 61 -0.34 -12.42 5.99
N MET A 62 0.43 -11.51 5.42
CA MET A 62 0.05 -10.74 4.23
C MET A 62 0.59 -11.41 2.99
N GLN A 63 -0.30 -11.63 2.03
CA GLN A 63 -0.01 -12.11 0.69
C GLN A 63 -0.42 -11.02 -0.30
N THR A 64 0.51 -10.61 -1.14
CA THR A 64 0.26 -9.60 -2.16
C THR A 64 1.31 -9.69 -3.26
N GLU A 65 0.92 -9.40 -4.49
CA GLU A 65 1.82 -9.13 -5.61
C GLU A 65 1.96 -7.62 -5.86
N PHE A 66 1.34 -6.80 -5.01
CA PHE A 66 1.43 -5.34 -5.09
C PHE A 66 2.90 -4.86 -5.12
N PRO A 67 3.29 -3.92 -5.97
CA PRO A 67 2.47 -3.12 -6.89
C PRO A 67 2.20 -3.77 -8.26
N TYR A 68 2.58 -5.03 -8.45
CA TYR A 68 2.35 -5.73 -9.71
C TYR A 68 0.89 -6.18 -9.81
N SER A 69 0.13 -5.59 -10.71
CA SER A 69 -1.09 -6.20 -11.20
C SER A 69 -0.75 -7.02 -12.44
N ARG A 70 -1.10 -8.31 -12.44
CA ARG A 70 -0.90 -9.14 -13.64
C ARG A 70 -1.71 -8.54 -14.80
N PRO A 71 -1.10 -8.34 -15.99
CA PRO A 71 -1.87 -8.05 -17.18
C PRO A 71 -2.93 -9.14 -17.38
N GLY A 72 -4.19 -8.77 -17.45
CA GLY A 72 -5.32 -9.70 -17.54
C GLY A 72 -6.03 -10.01 -16.22
N ALA A 73 -5.51 -9.62 -15.07
CA ALA A 73 -6.21 -9.71 -13.79
C ALA A 73 -7.02 -8.44 -13.48
N GLY A 74 -7.80 -7.94 -14.43
CA GLY A 74 -8.75 -6.85 -14.20
C GLY A 74 -8.18 -5.44 -14.16
N SER A 75 -6.89 -5.23 -14.42
CA SER A 75 -6.36 -3.88 -14.67
C SER A 75 -6.66 -3.47 -16.10
N THR A 76 -7.92 -3.27 -16.40
CA THR A 76 -8.29 -2.57 -17.63
C THR A 76 -7.94 -1.12 -17.42
N LEU A 77 -6.89 -0.66 -18.11
CA LEU A 77 -6.65 0.78 -18.30
C LEU A 77 -7.97 1.35 -18.81
N ILE A 78 -8.61 2.17 -17.99
CA ILE A 78 -9.84 2.85 -18.41
C ILE A 78 -9.47 3.71 -19.60
N ASN A 79 -9.94 3.34 -20.76
CA ASN A 79 -9.98 4.28 -21.88
C ASN A 79 -11.15 5.23 -21.59
N PRO A 80 -10.90 6.51 -21.20
CA PRO A 80 -11.98 7.44 -20.87
C PRO A 80 -12.94 7.69 -22.04
N ARG A 81 -12.56 7.29 -23.28
CA ARG A 81 -13.38 7.43 -24.49
C ARG A 81 -14.39 6.30 -24.68
N LEU A 82 -14.23 5.17 -23.98
CA LEU A 82 -15.09 4.00 -24.21
C LEU A 82 -16.22 3.88 -23.19
N ASN A 83 -16.27 4.73 -22.17
CA ASN A 83 -17.33 4.71 -21.14
C ASN A 83 -17.64 3.31 -20.59
N GLU A 84 -16.62 2.41 -20.63
CA GLU A 84 -16.78 1.06 -20.13
C GLU A 84 -16.80 1.09 -18.63
N ARG A 85 -17.90 0.63 -18.09
CA ARG A 85 -18.17 0.47 -16.67
C ARG A 85 -17.18 -0.53 -16.13
N LEU A 86 -16.27 -0.08 -15.25
CA LEU A 86 -15.42 -0.97 -14.49
C LEU A 86 -16.30 -1.92 -13.67
N GLU A 87 -16.40 -3.15 -14.11
CA GLU A 87 -17.03 -4.18 -13.29
C GLU A 87 -16.10 -4.47 -12.10
N TYR A 88 -16.52 -4.09 -10.90
CA TYR A 88 -16.01 -4.66 -9.67
C TYR A 88 -16.49 -6.13 -9.59
N PRO A 89 -15.66 -7.07 -9.15
CA PRO A 89 -14.55 -6.90 -8.24
C PRO A 89 -13.19 -6.96 -8.94
N TYR A 90 -12.36 -5.96 -8.70
CA TYR A 90 -10.94 -6.13 -8.93
C TYR A 90 -10.44 -7.34 -8.14
N PRO A 91 -9.54 -8.17 -8.69
CA PRO A 91 -8.89 -9.17 -7.90
C PRO A 91 -8.28 -8.45 -6.69
N THR A 92 -8.52 -9.02 -5.52
CA THR A 92 -7.99 -8.46 -4.29
C THR A 92 -6.48 -8.57 -4.32
N ASP A 93 -5.80 -7.45 -4.54
CA ASP A 93 -4.35 -7.42 -4.68
C ASP A 93 -3.65 -7.69 -3.35
N ILE A 94 -4.37 -7.50 -2.24
CA ILE A 94 -3.85 -7.64 -0.89
C ILE A 94 -4.78 -8.54 -0.09
N GLN A 95 -4.23 -9.63 0.43
CA GLN A 95 -4.90 -10.52 1.35
C GLN A 95 -4.09 -10.63 2.64
N ILE A 96 -4.76 -10.44 3.78
CA ILE A 96 -4.17 -10.59 5.11
C ILE A 96 -4.96 -11.68 5.84
N GLU A 97 -4.29 -12.76 6.21
CA GLU A 97 -4.85 -13.80 7.04
C GLU A 97 -4.49 -13.55 8.51
N VAL A 98 -5.48 -13.63 9.37
CA VAL A 98 -5.33 -13.52 10.82
C VAL A 98 -5.20 -14.90 11.41
N SER A 99 -4.15 -15.14 12.21
CA SER A 99 -4.04 -16.33 13.04
C SER A 99 -4.21 -15.94 14.50
N ALA A 100 -5.12 -16.61 15.20
CA ALA A 100 -5.41 -16.36 16.59
C ALA A 100 -5.75 -17.67 17.31
N ARG A 101 -5.07 -17.96 18.43
CA ARG A 101 -5.30 -19.20 19.18
C ARG A 101 -6.73 -19.28 19.74
N LYS A 102 -7.33 -18.15 20.06
CA LYS A 102 -8.73 -17.99 20.51
C LYS A 102 -9.31 -16.71 19.93
N LYS A 103 -10.62 -16.60 19.91
CA LYS A 103 -11.30 -15.39 19.43
C LYS A 103 -10.91 -14.18 20.29
N THR A 104 -10.16 -13.24 19.71
CA THR A 104 -9.51 -12.14 20.44
C THR A 104 -9.97 -10.78 19.87
N PRO A 105 -10.44 -9.86 20.73
CA PRO A 105 -10.77 -8.51 20.31
C PRO A 105 -9.49 -7.73 20.06
N CYS A 106 -9.35 -7.12 18.89
CA CYS A 106 -8.31 -6.13 18.62
C CYS A 106 -8.67 -5.30 17.39
N LYS A 107 -8.01 -4.16 17.29
CA LYS A 107 -8.15 -3.27 16.14
C LYS A 107 -7.06 -3.53 15.11
N ILE A 108 -7.45 -3.84 13.88
CA ILE A 108 -6.53 -3.86 12.76
C ILE A 108 -6.82 -2.62 11.92
N ARG A 109 -5.81 -1.77 11.75
CA ARG A 109 -5.91 -0.50 11.04
C ARG A 109 -5.14 -0.60 9.73
N LEU A 110 -5.84 -0.41 8.62
CA LEU A 110 -5.27 -0.50 7.28
C LEU A 110 -5.05 0.91 6.73
N ARG A 111 -3.82 1.24 6.37
CA ARG A 111 -3.54 2.51 5.71
C ARG A 111 -4.09 2.51 4.29
N ILE A 112 -4.83 3.55 3.94
CA ILE A 112 -5.24 3.80 2.56
C ILE A 112 -4.39 4.95 2.03
N PRO A 113 -3.45 4.66 1.12
CA PRO A 113 -2.54 5.68 0.62
C PRO A 113 -3.27 6.84 -0.06
N TRP A 114 -2.69 8.03 0.03
CA TRP A 114 -3.26 9.25 -0.56
C TRP A 114 -3.36 9.19 -2.09
N TRP A 115 -2.52 8.41 -2.73
CA TRP A 115 -2.49 8.24 -4.18
C TRP A 115 -3.59 7.32 -4.72
N CYS A 116 -4.34 6.63 -3.88
CA CYS A 116 -5.49 5.86 -4.35
C CYS A 116 -6.47 6.75 -5.09
N ASN A 117 -6.94 6.28 -6.24
CA ASN A 117 -7.83 7.04 -7.11
C ASN A 117 -9.26 7.14 -6.55
N CYS A 118 -9.70 6.15 -5.82
CA CYS A 118 -11.02 6.10 -5.18
C CYS A 118 -10.96 5.35 -3.86
N ASN A 119 -12.10 5.28 -3.18
CA ASN A 119 -12.20 4.55 -1.91
C ASN A 119 -11.91 3.06 -2.12
N ALA A 120 -11.05 2.51 -1.27
CA ALA A 120 -10.79 1.09 -1.22
C ALA A 120 -11.95 0.35 -0.55
N VAL A 121 -12.39 -0.75 -1.15
CA VAL A 121 -13.40 -1.63 -0.55
C VAL A 121 -12.69 -2.66 0.31
N ILE A 122 -13.07 -2.75 1.58
CA ILE A 122 -12.49 -3.70 2.51
C ILE A 122 -13.48 -4.85 2.74
N LEU A 123 -13.01 -6.06 2.47
CA LEU A 123 -13.76 -7.29 2.70
C LEU A 123 -13.16 -8.04 3.89
N VAL A 124 -14.01 -8.66 4.68
CA VAL A 124 -13.60 -9.64 5.68
C VAL A 124 -14.38 -10.92 5.43
N ASN A 125 -13.67 -12.01 5.19
CA ASN A 125 -14.26 -13.31 4.82
C ASN A 125 -15.20 -13.23 3.61
N GLY A 126 -14.87 -12.38 2.64
CA GLY A 126 -15.66 -12.15 1.43
C GLY A 126 -16.81 -11.16 1.58
N GLU A 127 -17.13 -10.72 2.79
CA GLU A 127 -18.18 -9.73 3.03
C GLU A 127 -17.60 -8.31 3.14
N ARG A 128 -18.25 -7.35 2.49
CA ARG A 128 -17.86 -5.93 2.58
C ARG A 128 -18.18 -5.38 3.96
N VAL A 129 -17.14 -4.92 4.66
CA VAL A 129 -17.26 -4.38 6.02
C VAL A 129 -16.98 -2.88 6.13
N ALA A 130 -16.20 -2.32 5.22
CA ALA A 130 -15.80 -0.92 5.28
C ALA A 130 -15.41 -0.35 3.91
N TRP A 131 -15.30 0.98 3.88
CA TRP A 131 -14.72 1.77 2.79
C TRP A 131 -13.56 2.59 3.32
N GLY A 132 -12.42 2.51 2.64
CA GLY A 132 -11.23 3.27 3.00
C GLY A 132 -11.06 4.48 2.11
N LYS A 133 -11.14 5.68 2.69
CA LYS A 133 -10.88 6.93 1.98
C LYS A 133 -9.37 7.09 1.72
N PRO A 134 -8.95 7.53 0.51
CA PRO A 134 -7.57 7.89 0.27
C PRO A 134 -6.99 8.85 1.31
N GLY A 135 -5.76 8.61 1.76
CA GLY A 135 -5.08 9.42 2.77
C GLY A 135 -5.57 9.19 4.21
N SER A 136 -6.21 8.05 4.49
CA SER A 136 -6.74 7.71 5.82
C SER A 136 -6.38 6.30 6.27
N TYR A 137 -6.78 5.96 7.49
CA TYR A 137 -6.81 4.58 7.99
C TYR A 137 -8.23 4.07 8.08
N VAL A 138 -8.42 2.80 7.74
CA VAL A 138 -9.64 2.05 8.04
C VAL A 138 -9.39 1.25 9.29
N THR A 139 -10.19 1.46 10.33
CA THR A 139 -10.13 0.69 11.56
C THR A 139 -11.16 -0.44 11.54
N LEU A 140 -10.67 -1.67 11.61
CA LEU A 140 -11.48 -2.86 11.78
C LEU A 140 -11.45 -3.26 13.25
N ASP A 141 -12.44 -2.78 14.02
CA ASP A 141 -12.60 -3.08 15.47
C ASP A 141 -13.54 -4.28 15.62
N ARG A 142 -12.96 -5.45 15.88
CA ARG A 142 -13.75 -6.68 16.00
C ARG A 142 -13.02 -7.78 16.77
N LYS A 143 -13.73 -8.86 17.07
CA LYS A 143 -13.13 -10.10 17.59
C LYS A 143 -12.67 -10.95 16.40
N TRP A 144 -11.38 -11.19 16.30
CA TRP A 144 -10.75 -11.98 15.25
C TRP A 144 -10.69 -13.44 15.62
N SER A 145 -11.02 -14.29 14.68
CA SER A 145 -10.90 -15.75 14.75
C SER A 145 -9.72 -16.23 13.91
N ASP A 146 -9.25 -17.43 14.19
CA ASP A 146 -8.25 -18.08 13.35
C ASP A 146 -8.73 -18.18 11.90
N LYS A 147 -7.84 -17.89 10.96
CA LYS A 147 -8.09 -17.89 9.51
C LYS A 147 -9.09 -16.83 8.99
N ASP A 148 -9.46 -15.85 9.80
CA ASP A 148 -10.17 -14.68 9.27
C ASP A 148 -9.32 -14.02 8.19
N LYS A 149 -9.93 -13.60 7.08
CA LYS A 149 -9.25 -13.01 5.93
C LYS A 149 -9.74 -11.60 5.68
N ILE A 150 -8.80 -10.68 5.63
CA ILE A 150 -9.04 -9.30 5.18
C ILE A 150 -8.57 -9.22 3.74
N GLN A 151 -9.39 -8.66 2.85
CA GLN A 151 -9.09 -8.57 1.43
C GLN A 151 -9.46 -7.20 0.89
N PHE A 152 -8.59 -6.61 0.10
CA PHE A 152 -8.85 -5.32 -0.55
C PHE A 152 -7.88 -5.07 -1.69
N SER A 153 -8.23 -4.08 -2.52
CA SER A 153 -7.37 -3.56 -3.58
C SER A 153 -7.12 -2.08 -3.34
N LEU A 154 -5.97 -1.60 -3.82
CA LEU A 154 -5.61 -0.18 -3.82
C LEU A 154 -5.68 0.35 -5.26
N PRO A 155 -6.78 0.99 -5.65
CA PRO A 155 -6.97 1.46 -7.02
C PRO A 155 -5.95 2.54 -7.37
N MET A 156 -5.16 2.31 -8.42
CA MET A 156 -4.18 3.25 -8.96
C MET A 156 -4.71 3.85 -10.27
N ALA A 157 -4.41 5.12 -10.50
CA ALA A 157 -4.63 5.77 -11.78
C ALA A 157 -3.57 6.85 -11.99
N PHE A 158 -3.27 7.12 -13.25
CA PHE A 158 -2.43 8.26 -13.58
C PHE A 158 -3.19 9.57 -13.31
N ARG A 159 -2.49 10.49 -12.67
CA ARG A 159 -2.97 11.86 -12.45
C ARG A 159 -2.05 12.84 -13.15
N LEU A 160 -2.64 13.77 -13.88
CA LEU A 160 -1.92 14.88 -14.51
C LEU A 160 -2.08 16.12 -13.63
N THR A 161 -0.97 16.59 -13.09
CA THR A 161 -0.92 17.84 -12.32
C THR A 161 -0.25 18.93 -13.15
N LEU A 162 -0.93 20.04 -13.36
CA LEU A 162 -0.34 21.18 -14.05
C LEU A 162 0.75 21.80 -13.17
N TYR A 163 1.96 21.77 -13.69
CA TYR A 163 3.10 22.37 -13.03
C TYR A 163 3.08 23.89 -13.24
N LYS A 164 3.08 24.63 -12.15
CA LYS A 164 3.17 26.09 -12.11
C LYS A 164 4.54 26.48 -11.56
N GLY A 165 5.57 26.34 -12.38
CA GLY A 165 6.93 26.72 -12.00
C GLY A 165 7.21 28.20 -12.31
N SER A 166 8.18 28.74 -11.58
CA SER A 166 8.70 30.09 -11.80
C SER A 166 9.86 30.12 -12.81
N GLU A 167 10.32 28.98 -13.28
CA GLU A 167 11.42 28.86 -14.22
C GLU A 167 11.14 29.58 -15.55
N PRO A 168 12.05 30.43 -16.02
CA PRO A 168 11.84 31.21 -17.25
C PRO A 168 11.54 30.39 -18.48
N ASP A 169 12.11 29.18 -18.56
CA ASP A 169 11.96 28.27 -19.70
C ASP A 169 10.55 27.70 -19.85
N PHE A 170 9.74 27.75 -18.78
CA PHE A 170 8.35 27.31 -18.78
C PHE A 170 7.34 28.43 -18.89
N LYS A 171 7.80 29.69 -18.98
CA LYS A 171 6.91 30.84 -19.11
C LYS A 171 6.06 30.75 -20.40
N GLY A 172 4.76 30.72 -20.21
CA GLY A 172 3.80 30.61 -21.34
C GLY A 172 3.64 29.19 -21.90
N LYS A 173 4.25 28.17 -21.26
CA LYS A 173 4.07 26.75 -21.60
C LYS A 173 3.33 26.03 -20.51
N ASN A 174 2.51 25.06 -20.89
CA ASN A 174 1.89 24.14 -19.94
C ASN A 174 2.80 22.91 -19.77
N ALA A 175 3.37 22.74 -18.60
CA ALA A 175 4.09 21.53 -18.22
C ALA A 175 3.22 20.72 -17.24
N TYR A 176 3.22 19.40 -17.37
CA TYR A 176 2.44 18.51 -16.53
C TYR A 176 3.35 17.49 -15.85
N ALA A 177 3.14 17.29 -14.56
CA ALA A 177 3.66 16.12 -13.87
C ALA A 177 2.66 14.96 -14.07
N ILE A 178 3.17 13.78 -14.35
CA ILE A 178 2.41 12.53 -14.37
C ILE A 178 2.70 11.83 -13.04
N GLU A 179 1.69 11.66 -12.21
CA GLU A 179 1.77 11.04 -10.90
C GLU A 179 0.97 9.75 -10.86
#